data_fbe59705a0ffa996d5daec7ba47feaa9
#
_entry.id   fbe59705a0ffa996d5daec7ba47feaa9
#
_cell.length_a   1.000
_cell.length_b   1.000
_cell.length_c   1.000
_cell.angle_alpha   90.00
_cell.angle_beta   90.00
_cell.angle_gamma   90.00
#
_symmetry.space_group_name_H-M   'P 1'
#
loop_
_entity.id
_entity.type
_entity.pdbx_description
1 polymer ?
#
loop_
_entity_poly.entity_id
_entity_poly.type
_entity_poly.pdbx_seq_one_letter_code
_entity_poly.pdbx_strand_id
1 'polypeptide(L)'
;GPLVGLAFMAVDFRLTAACAAAVFALLTIAQLFALPQHECEPTADKTSVLQDWRTVVSNRSFLLFAVAMIGSYVLTFQVYLAMPLHAAVLAPQHSSALIAAMFAVSGAVAVTAQLRITRWFSHRWGTSRCLVIGMTVVALSFVPLILLPDNRFGAVAAIGALLLSTALLAIGSAAVFPFEMDTVVALAGGRLVGTHYGFYSTIVGVGILAGNVAVGALVQAAAKHGAGALVWGALTGIGLCCAAALRALARNGHLQHDADRQEVHAAR
;
A
#
# COMPACT_ATOMS: atom_id res chain seq x y z
N GLY A 1 2.45 5.98 15.75
CA GLY A 1 3.50 5.04 15.38
C GLY A 1 4.88 5.67 15.37
N PRO A 2 5.41 6.09 14.19
CA PRO A 2 6.84 6.43 14.04
C PRO A 2 7.34 7.57 14.94
N LEU A 3 6.53 8.63 15.15
CA LEU A 3 6.91 9.75 16.00
C LEU A 3 7.04 9.35 17.47
N VAL A 4 6.12 8.52 17.95
CA VAL A 4 6.18 7.96 19.30
C VAL A 4 7.39 7.05 19.45
N GLY A 5 7.65 6.21 18.43
CA GLY A 5 8.84 5.37 18.39
C GLY A 5 10.15 6.17 18.46
N LEU A 6 10.26 7.28 17.71
CA LEU A 6 11.42 8.16 17.76
C LEU A 6 11.61 8.80 19.13
N ALA A 7 10.54 9.26 19.78
CA ALA A 7 10.61 9.82 21.12
C ALA A 7 11.10 8.79 22.15
N PHE A 8 10.63 7.56 22.08
CA PHE A 8 11.08 6.47 22.95
C PHE A 8 12.50 5.98 22.63
N MET A 9 12.89 5.94 21.34
CA MET A 9 14.25 5.57 20.93
C MET A 9 15.30 6.58 21.41
N ALA A 10 14.93 7.84 21.59
CA ALA A 10 15.81 8.85 22.16
C ALA A 10 16.14 8.60 23.65
N VAL A 11 15.32 7.80 24.34
CA VAL A 11 15.53 7.43 25.75
C VAL A 11 16.24 6.07 25.86
N ASP A 12 15.63 5.00 25.36
CA ASP A 12 16.20 3.64 25.33
C ASP A 12 15.43 2.75 24.36
N PHE A 13 16.14 2.01 23.49
CA PHE A 13 15.57 1.04 22.58
C PHE A 13 14.83 -0.09 23.31
N ARG A 14 15.35 -0.54 24.45
CA ARG A 14 14.73 -1.61 25.27
C ARG A 14 13.38 -1.17 25.81
N LEU A 15 13.26 0.10 26.23
CA LEU A 15 12.00 0.66 26.70
C LEU A 15 10.96 0.68 25.57
N THR A 16 11.36 1.09 24.37
CA THR A 16 10.49 1.07 23.18
C THR A 16 9.96 -0.33 22.90
N ALA A 17 10.83 -1.34 22.90
CA ALA A 17 10.46 -2.73 22.69
C ALA A 17 9.52 -3.27 23.76
N ALA A 18 9.80 -2.95 25.04
CA ALA A 18 8.97 -3.36 26.18
C ALA A 18 7.57 -2.72 26.13
N CYS A 19 7.48 -1.43 25.81
CA CYS A 19 6.20 -0.74 25.65
C CYS A 19 5.37 -1.33 24.48
N ALA A 20 6.02 -1.61 23.35
CA ALA A 20 5.36 -2.25 22.22
C ALA A 20 4.84 -3.64 22.60
N ALA A 21 5.67 -4.47 23.27
CA ALA A 21 5.27 -5.78 23.73
C ALA A 21 4.09 -5.70 24.72
N ALA A 22 4.11 -4.77 25.65
CA ALA A 22 3.03 -4.55 26.61
C ALA A 22 1.70 -4.17 25.91
N VAL A 23 1.75 -3.26 24.93
CA VAL A 23 0.58 -2.87 24.14
C VAL A 23 0.01 -4.07 23.37
N PHE A 24 0.85 -4.87 22.72
CA PHE A 24 0.38 -6.07 22.00
C PHE A 24 -0.19 -7.12 22.97
N ALA A 25 0.42 -7.32 24.13
CA ALA A 25 -0.11 -8.23 25.16
C ALA A 25 -1.50 -7.77 25.65
N LEU A 26 -1.65 -6.49 25.96
CA LEU A 26 -2.93 -5.92 26.39
C LEU A 26 -4.02 -6.05 25.28
N LEU A 27 -3.66 -5.79 24.03
CA LEU A 27 -4.58 -5.97 22.90
C LEU A 27 -4.97 -7.45 22.74
N THR A 28 -4.03 -8.38 22.88
CA THR A 28 -4.31 -9.82 22.81
C THR A 28 -5.29 -10.23 23.93
N ILE A 29 -5.04 -9.80 25.17
CA ILE A 29 -5.91 -10.05 26.30
C ILE A 29 -7.32 -9.44 26.04
N ALA A 30 -7.38 -8.19 25.59
CA ALA A 30 -8.64 -7.54 25.27
C ALA A 30 -9.43 -8.28 24.18
N GLN A 31 -8.75 -8.78 23.15
CA GLN A 31 -9.40 -9.58 22.09
C GLN A 31 -9.93 -10.91 22.61
N LEU A 32 -9.21 -11.61 23.51
CA LEU A 32 -9.66 -12.86 24.09
C LEU A 32 -10.96 -12.70 24.91
N PHE A 33 -11.16 -11.54 25.54
CA PHE A 33 -12.35 -11.28 26.36
C PHE A 33 -13.47 -10.55 25.61
N ALA A 34 -13.15 -9.72 24.62
CA ALA A 34 -14.13 -8.87 23.95
C ALA A 34 -14.70 -9.49 22.66
N LEU A 35 -14.01 -10.42 22.03
CA LEU A 35 -14.51 -11.09 20.83
C LEU A 35 -15.49 -12.18 21.25
N PRO A 36 -16.78 -12.12 20.81
CA PRO A 36 -17.70 -13.21 21.00
C PRO A 36 -17.14 -14.46 20.31
N GLN A 37 -17.08 -15.55 21.05
CA GLN A 37 -16.76 -16.86 20.48
C GLN A 37 -17.95 -17.24 19.59
N HIS A 38 -17.86 -16.86 18.30
CA HIS A 38 -18.74 -17.47 17.33
C HIS A 38 -18.27 -18.92 17.20
N GLU A 39 -19.06 -19.83 17.75
CA GLU A 39 -18.95 -21.23 17.36
C GLU A 39 -19.11 -21.25 15.85
N CYS A 40 -18.02 -21.53 15.12
CA CYS A 40 -18.12 -21.86 13.71
C CYS A 40 -19.09 -23.04 13.66
N GLU A 41 -20.33 -22.83 13.18
CA GLU A 41 -21.18 -23.96 12.81
C GLU A 41 -20.31 -24.86 11.93
N PRO A 42 -20.15 -26.15 12.28
CA PRO A 42 -19.37 -27.05 11.47
C PRO A 42 -20.07 -27.15 10.13
N THR A 43 -19.57 -26.38 9.16
CA THR A 43 -19.99 -26.52 7.76
C THR A 43 -19.75 -27.98 7.42
N ALA A 44 -20.81 -28.69 7.05
CA ALA A 44 -20.86 -30.14 6.87
C ALA A 44 -19.88 -30.70 5.82
N ASP A 45 -19.21 -29.83 5.07
CA ASP A 45 -18.12 -30.17 4.14
C ASP A 45 -16.78 -29.76 4.76
N LYS A 46 -16.09 -30.71 5.37
CA LYS A 46 -14.65 -30.57 5.67
C LYS A 46 -13.88 -30.60 4.36
N THR A 47 -13.94 -29.49 3.61
CA THR A 47 -13.04 -29.30 2.45
C THR A 47 -11.60 -29.28 2.97
N SER A 48 -10.74 -30.04 2.33
CA SER A 48 -9.31 -30.06 2.65
C SER A 48 -8.74 -28.64 2.41
N VAL A 49 -7.86 -28.16 3.28
CA VAL A 49 -7.16 -26.88 3.12
C VAL A 49 -6.57 -26.72 1.69
N LEU A 50 -6.10 -27.81 1.10
CA LEU A 50 -5.61 -27.87 -0.26
C LEU A 50 -6.71 -27.60 -1.31
N GLN A 51 -7.94 -28.01 -1.04
CA GLN A 51 -9.07 -27.79 -1.93
C GLN A 51 -9.51 -26.32 -1.88
N ASP A 52 -9.50 -25.70 -0.69
CA ASP A 52 -9.76 -24.27 -0.51
C ASP A 52 -8.71 -23.43 -1.24
N TRP A 53 -7.43 -23.77 -1.10
CA TRP A 53 -6.35 -23.13 -1.84
C TRP A 53 -6.51 -23.27 -3.35
N ARG A 54 -6.86 -24.44 -3.83
CA ARG A 54 -7.11 -24.67 -5.25
C ARG A 54 -8.26 -23.81 -5.76
N THR A 55 -9.31 -23.62 -4.98
CA THR A 55 -10.45 -22.75 -5.33
C THR A 55 -9.99 -21.30 -5.49
N VAL A 56 -9.19 -20.78 -4.53
CA VAL A 56 -8.64 -19.42 -4.60
C VAL A 56 -7.72 -19.22 -5.79
N VAL A 57 -6.80 -20.18 -6.05
CA VAL A 57 -5.87 -20.13 -7.19
C VAL A 57 -6.59 -20.27 -8.53
N SER A 58 -7.76 -20.91 -8.56
CA SER A 58 -8.57 -21.02 -9.79
C SER A 58 -9.32 -19.73 -10.13
N ASN A 59 -9.45 -18.79 -9.19
CA ASN A 59 -10.11 -17.52 -9.41
C ASN A 59 -9.20 -16.54 -10.19
N ARG A 60 -9.33 -16.57 -11.52
CA ARG A 60 -8.50 -15.74 -12.41
C ARG A 60 -8.64 -14.24 -12.14
N SER A 61 -9.87 -13.77 -11.88
CA SER A 61 -10.12 -12.34 -11.60
C SER A 61 -9.37 -11.89 -10.34
N PHE A 62 -9.42 -12.72 -9.30
CA PHE A 62 -8.70 -12.47 -8.06
C PHE A 62 -7.17 -12.48 -8.26
N LEU A 63 -6.63 -13.46 -8.98
CA LEU A 63 -5.18 -13.53 -9.23
C LEU A 63 -4.68 -12.34 -10.05
N LEU A 64 -5.39 -11.97 -11.11
CA LEU A 64 -5.05 -10.81 -11.94
C LEU A 64 -5.09 -9.52 -11.12
N PHE A 65 -6.09 -9.37 -10.25
CA PHE A 65 -6.18 -8.24 -9.33
C PHE A 65 -5.02 -8.25 -8.34
N ALA A 66 -4.72 -9.37 -7.67
CA ALA A 66 -3.63 -9.48 -6.71
C ALA A 66 -2.28 -9.14 -7.33
N VAL A 67 -2.00 -9.63 -8.55
CA VAL A 67 -0.77 -9.32 -9.28
C VAL A 67 -0.70 -7.84 -9.67
N ALA A 68 -1.82 -7.25 -10.14
CA ALA A 68 -1.87 -5.83 -10.48
C ALA A 68 -1.64 -4.93 -9.24
N MET A 69 -2.04 -5.39 -8.04
CA MET A 69 -1.88 -4.65 -6.80
C MET A 69 -0.48 -4.78 -6.17
N ILE A 70 0.37 -5.72 -6.60
CA ILE A 70 1.75 -5.82 -6.11
C ILE A 70 2.47 -4.47 -6.22
N GLY A 71 2.32 -3.79 -7.35
CA GLY A 71 2.96 -2.50 -7.58
C GLY A 71 2.51 -1.42 -6.60
N SER A 72 1.25 -1.41 -6.16
CA SER A 72 0.76 -0.49 -5.13
C SER A 72 1.59 -0.60 -3.85
N TYR A 73 1.81 -1.83 -3.39
CA TYR A 73 2.61 -2.08 -2.19
C TYR A 73 4.09 -1.78 -2.40
N VAL A 74 4.67 -2.21 -3.52
CA VAL A 74 6.07 -1.90 -3.84
C VAL A 74 6.30 -0.39 -3.79
N LEU A 75 5.40 0.42 -4.37
CA LEU A 75 5.52 1.87 -4.39
C LEU A 75 5.30 2.49 -3.02
N THR A 76 4.28 2.04 -2.27
CA THR A 76 3.99 2.55 -0.93
C THR A 76 5.12 2.24 0.04
N PHE A 77 5.78 1.09 -0.09
CA PHE A 77 6.92 0.72 0.74
C PHE A 77 8.19 1.54 0.46
N GLN A 78 8.22 2.35 -0.61
CA GLN A 78 9.37 3.24 -0.85
C GLN A 78 9.49 4.37 0.19
N VAL A 79 8.46 4.65 0.96
CA VAL A 79 8.55 5.53 2.13
C VAL A 79 9.48 4.97 3.22
N TYR A 80 9.74 3.66 3.21
CA TYR A 80 10.64 2.98 4.15
C TYR A 80 12.01 2.63 3.55
N LEU A 81 12.18 2.72 2.22
CA LEU A 81 13.43 2.33 1.56
C LEU A 81 14.04 3.47 0.74
N ALA A 82 13.54 3.74 -0.45
CA ALA A 82 14.18 4.67 -1.39
C ALA A 82 14.12 6.13 -0.91
N MET A 83 13.01 6.56 -0.33
CA MET A 83 12.86 7.93 0.16
C MET A 83 13.77 8.24 1.36
N PRO A 84 13.91 7.41 2.41
CA PRO A 84 14.89 7.62 3.48
C PRO A 84 16.34 7.58 2.99
N LEU A 85 16.67 6.70 2.04
CA LEU A 85 18.00 6.68 1.42
C LEU A 85 18.29 8.00 0.70
N HIS A 86 17.31 8.54 -0.02
CA HIS A 86 17.43 9.85 -0.67
C HIS A 86 17.55 10.99 0.34
N ALA A 87 16.77 10.96 1.43
CA ALA A 87 16.86 11.92 2.52
C ALA A 87 18.24 11.96 3.16
N ALA A 88 18.89 10.78 3.31
CA ALA A 88 20.23 10.68 3.85
C ALA A 88 21.30 11.32 2.92
N VAL A 89 21.07 11.28 1.62
CA VAL A 89 21.94 11.96 0.64
C VAL A 89 21.70 13.46 0.62
N LEU A 90 20.44 13.91 0.67
CA LEU A 90 20.07 15.32 0.64
C LEU A 90 20.51 16.11 1.87
N ALA A 91 20.41 15.51 3.05
CA ALA A 91 20.71 16.16 4.32
C ALA A 91 21.51 15.25 5.25
N PRO A 92 22.80 14.95 4.97
CA PRO A 92 23.58 13.97 5.72
C PRO A 92 23.63 14.25 7.24
N GLN A 93 23.71 15.52 7.61
CA GLN A 93 23.78 15.93 9.03
C GLN A 93 22.41 15.99 9.73
N HIS A 94 21.31 16.05 8.96
CA HIS A 94 19.93 16.20 9.46
C HIS A 94 18.99 15.11 8.91
N SER A 95 19.54 14.00 8.44
CA SER A 95 18.77 12.93 7.80
C SER A 95 17.67 12.36 8.69
N SER A 96 17.96 12.16 9.99
CA SER A 96 16.99 11.68 10.98
C SER A 96 15.80 12.65 11.14
N ALA A 97 16.06 13.95 11.16
CA ALA A 97 15.02 14.97 11.27
C ALA A 97 14.17 15.02 10.00
N LEU A 98 14.78 14.89 8.82
CA LEU A 98 14.06 14.87 7.55
C LEU A 98 13.20 13.61 7.41
N ILE A 99 13.72 12.44 7.79
CA ILE A 99 12.95 11.20 7.83
C ILE A 99 11.77 11.32 8.81
N ALA A 100 12.01 11.91 9.99
CA ALA A 100 10.95 12.18 10.97
C ALA A 100 9.86 13.10 10.38
N ALA A 101 10.25 14.14 9.63
CA ALA A 101 9.33 15.05 8.97
C ALA A 101 8.49 14.32 7.89
N MET A 102 9.09 13.41 7.12
CA MET A 102 8.36 12.59 6.15
C MET A 102 7.28 11.74 6.83
N PHE A 103 7.62 11.06 7.94
CA PHE A 103 6.63 10.28 8.69
C PHE A 103 5.58 11.17 9.38
N ALA A 104 5.95 12.38 9.83
CA ALA A 104 4.99 13.33 10.35
C ALA A 104 3.97 13.77 9.29
N VAL A 105 4.43 14.10 8.07
CA VAL A 105 3.58 14.45 6.94
C VAL A 105 2.66 13.28 6.58
N SER A 106 3.20 12.07 6.44
CA SER A 106 2.40 10.87 6.16
C SER A 106 1.35 10.61 7.24
N GLY A 107 1.73 10.72 8.52
CA GLY A 107 0.83 10.57 9.66
C GLY A 107 -0.24 11.66 9.72
N ALA A 108 0.11 12.91 9.44
CA ALA A 108 -0.86 14.00 9.36
C ALA A 108 -1.90 13.76 8.28
N VAL A 109 -1.50 13.31 7.09
CA VAL A 109 -2.43 12.92 6.01
C VAL A 109 -3.32 11.77 6.47
N ALA A 110 -2.76 10.73 7.09
CA ALA A 110 -3.54 9.60 7.56
C ALA A 110 -4.60 10.01 8.60
N VAL A 111 -4.26 10.86 9.56
CA VAL A 111 -5.18 11.28 10.63
C VAL A 111 -6.24 12.26 10.12
N THR A 112 -5.85 13.24 9.31
CA THR A 112 -6.74 14.35 8.94
C THR A 112 -7.52 14.12 7.67
N ALA A 113 -6.94 13.38 6.73
CA ALA A 113 -7.45 13.30 5.36
C ALA A 113 -8.03 11.94 4.99
N GLN A 114 -7.61 10.82 5.61
CA GLN A 114 -7.99 9.48 5.20
C GLN A 114 -9.52 9.29 5.12
N LEU A 115 -10.25 9.60 6.19
CA LEU A 115 -11.72 9.46 6.19
C LEU A 115 -12.42 10.38 5.18
N ARG A 116 -11.89 11.60 4.99
CA ARG A 116 -12.45 12.55 4.03
C ARG A 116 -12.19 12.11 2.60
N ILE A 117 -10.96 11.66 2.31
CA ILE A 117 -10.57 11.13 1.01
C ILE A 117 -11.43 9.92 0.67
N THR A 118 -11.50 8.93 1.57
CA THR A 118 -12.28 7.70 1.35
C THR A 118 -13.76 8.02 1.09
N ARG A 119 -14.38 8.89 1.91
CA ARG A 119 -15.78 9.29 1.73
C ARG A 119 -16.00 10.03 0.41
N TRP A 120 -15.13 10.99 0.08
CA TRP A 120 -15.24 11.75 -1.16
C TRP A 120 -15.10 10.88 -2.40
N PHE A 121 -14.16 9.92 -2.37
CA PHE A 121 -13.95 8.96 -3.45
C PHE A 121 -15.15 8.02 -3.59
N SER A 122 -15.65 7.44 -2.49
CA SER A 122 -16.77 6.50 -2.52
C SER A 122 -18.07 7.15 -3.04
N HIS A 123 -18.33 8.40 -2.68
CA HIS A 123 -19.53 9.11 -3.15
C HIS A 123 -19.47 9.56 -4.61
N ARG A 124 -18.27 9.78 -5.13
CA ARG A 124 -18.13 10.37 -6.47
C ARG A 124 -17.86 9.33 -7.55
N TRP A 125 -17.20 8.24 -7.22
CA TRP A 125 -16.78 7.21 -8.15
C TRP A 125 -16.98 5.82 -7.54
N GLY A 126 -17.32 4.84 -8.36
CA GLY A 126 -17.39 3.44 -7.91
C GLY A 126 -16.00 2.88 -7.57
N THR A 127 -15.96 1.77 -6.81
CA THR A 127 -14.75 1.12 -6.28
C THR A 127 -13.63 0.96 -7.32
N SER A 128 -13.95 0.48 -8.52
CA SER A 128 -12.96 0.28 -9.59
C SER A 128 -12.31 1.58 -10.07
N ARG A 129 -13.06 2.68 -10.15
CA ARG A 129 -12.51 3.99 -10.54
C ARG A 129 -11.64 4.58 -9.43
N CYS A 130 -12.05 4.40 -8.18
CA CYS A 130 -11.27 4.83 -7.01
C CYS A 130 -9.90 4.15 -6.99
N LEU A 131 -9.83 2.85 -7.24
CA LEU A 131 -8.57 2.11 -7.36
C LEU A 131 -7.66 2.67 -8.46
N VAL A 132 -8.20 2.89 -9.66
CA VAL A 132 -7.41 3.42 -10.80
C VAL A 132 -6.91 4.83 -10.51
N ILE A 133 -7.76 5.72 -10.00
CA ILE A 133 -7.38 7.11 -9.70
C ILE A 133 -6.37 7.14 -8.55
N GLY A 134 -6.64 6.42 -7.46
CA GLY A 134 -5.73 6.33 -6.32
C GLY A 134 -4.36 5.78 -6.72
N MET A 135 -4.33 4.72 -7.54
CA MET A 135 -3.09 4.16 -8.07
C MET A 135 -2.34 5.14 -8.99
N THR A 136 -3.07 5.94 -9.76
CA THR A 136 -2.46 7.01 -10.58
C THR A 136 -1.83 8.08 -9.70
N VAL A 137 -2.48 8.47 -8.60
CA VAL A 137 -1.90 9.42 -7.62
C VAL A 137 -0.66 8.83 -6.97
N VAL A 138 -0.67 7.55 -6.57
CA VAL A 138 0.52 6.84 -6.06
C VAL A 138 1.66 6.86 -7.09
N ALA A 139 1.37 6.58 -8.36
CA ALA A 139 2.37 6.63 -9.43
C ALA A 139 2.97 8.03 -9.61
N LEU A 140 2.13 9.05 -9.65
CA LEU A 140 2.55 10.44 -9.85
C LEU A 140 3.21 11.07 -8.61
N SER A 141 3.14 10.42 -7.45
CA SER A 141 3.78 10.92 -6.23
C SER A 141 5.30 11.06 -6.35
N PHE A 142 5.94 10.33 -7.24
CA PHE A 142 7.39 10.39 -7.47
C PHE A 142 7.82 11.46 -8.48
N VAL A 143 6.88 12.06 -9.20
CA VAL A 143 7.17 13.10 -10.22
C VAL A 143 7.86 14.34 -9.64
N PRO A 144 7.52 14.86 -8.44
CA PRO A 144 8.25 15.98 -7.86
C PRO A 144 9.76 15.72 -7.71
N LEU A 145 10.16 14.48 -7.39
CA LEU A 145 11.57 14.07 -7.27
C LEU A 145 12.29 14.00 -8.62
N ILE A 146 11.55 13.80 -9.71
CA ILE A 146 12.10 13.85 -11.08
C ILE A 146 12.30 15.30 -11.52
N LEU A 147 11.32 16.18 -11.22
CA LEU A 147 11.30 17.55 -11.70
C LEU A 147 12.23 18.49 -10.92
N LEU A 148 12.47 18.21 -9.64
CA LEU A 148 13.24 19.05 -8.73
C LEU A 148 14.46 18.27 -8.17
N PRO A 149 15.42 17.87 -9.02
CA PRO A 149 16.64 17.24 -8.56
C PRO A 149 17.49 18.23 -7.76
N ASP A 150 18.16 17.73 -6.73
CA ASP A 150 19.02 18.45 -5.79
C ASP A 150 20.15 19.26 -6.47
N ASN A 151 20.68 18.74 -7.56
CA ASN A 151 21.79 19.35 -8.30
C ASN A 151 21.41 20.59 -9.14
N ARG A 152 20.10 20.86 -9.35
CA ARG A 152 19.63 21.97 -10.16
C ARG A 152 18.97 23.10 -9.40
N PHE A 153 18.20 22.77 -8.37
CA PHE A 153 17.32 23.70 -7.67
C PHE A 153 17.72 23.95 -6.21
N GLY A 154 18.78 23.29 -5.75
CA GLY A 154 19.29 23.40 -4.40
C GLY A 154 18.54 22.52 -3.38
N ALA A 155 19.15 22.35 -2.20
CA ALA A 155 18.69 21.43 -1.16
C ALA A 155 17.26 21.73 -0.65
N VAL A 156 16.89 23.00 -0.53
CA VAL A 156 15.56 23.39 -0.03
C VAL A 156 14.45 22.93 -0.97
N ALA A 157 14.63 23.10 -2.29
CA ALA A 157 13.67 22.66 -3.29
C ALA A 157 13.55 21.13 -3.32
N ALA A 158 14.69 20.42 -3.22
CA ALA A 158 14.73 18.96 -3.17
C ALA A 158 14.07 18.40 -1.90
N ILE A 159 14.28 19.02 -0.73
CA ILE A 159 13.57 18.67 0.50
C ILE A 159 12.06 18.91 0.35
N GLY A 160 11.66 20.04 -0.22
CA GLY A 160 10.25 20.32 -0.53
C GLY A 160 9.63 19.27 -1.46
N ALA A 161 10.35 18.86 -2.51
CA ALA A 161 9.93 17.80 -3.42
C ALA A 161 9.75 16.46 -2.71
N LEU A 162 10.67 16.09 -1.81
CA LEU A 162 10.60 14.86 -1.03
C LEU A 162 9.38 14.85 -0.10
N LEU A 163 9.14 15.94 0.62
CA LEU A 163 7.96 16.05 1.51
C LEU A 163 6.65 16.07 0.71
N LEU A 164 6.61 16.75 -0.43
CA LEU A 164 5.45 16.74 -1.34
C LEU A 164 5.20 15.34 -1.89
N SER A 165 6.25 14.64 -2.33
CA SER A 165 6.15 13.24 -2.79
C SER A 165 5.60 12.33 -1.71
N THR A 166 6.07 12.49 -0.47
CA THR A 166 5.57 11.74 0.68
C THR A 166 4.08 12.02 0.94
N ALA A 167 3.66 13.28 0.88
CA ALA A 167 2.26 13.67 1.05
C ALA A 167 1.37 13.07 -0.04
N LEU A 168 1.78 13.17 -1.31
CA LEU A 168 1.05 12.61 -2.45
C LEU A 168 0.95 11.08 -2.36
N LEU A 169 2.04 10.41 -1.96
CA LEU A 169 2.06 8.97 -1.75
C LEU A 169 1.08 8.56 -0.63
N ALA A 170 1.06 9.29 0.47
CA ALA A 170 0.12 9.05 1.57
C ALA A 170 -1.35 9.27 1.14
N ILE A 171 -1.63 10.32 0.37
CA ILE A 171 -2.97 10.60 -0.18
C ILE A 171 -3.41 9.46 -1.12
N GLY A 172 -2.54 9.07 -2.04
CA GLY A 172 -2.83 7.99 -2.99
C GLY A 172 -3.07 6.66 -2.28
N SER A 173 -2.25 6.30 -1.30
CA SER A 173 -2.40 5.08 -0.50
C SER A 173 -3.69 5.10 0.34
N ALA A 174 -4.05 6.24 0.94
CA ALA A 174 -5.31 6.41 1.67
C ALA A 174 -6.54 6.25 0.76
N ALA A 175 -6.40 6.60 -0.53
CA ALA A 175 -7.46 6.40 -1.52
C ALA A 175 -7.53 4.95 -2.02
N VAL A 176 -6.41 4.22 -2.11
CA VAL A 176 -6.36 2.86 -2.65
C VAL A 176 -6.80 1.82 -1.62
N PHE A 177 -6.22 1.88 -0.43
CA PHE A 177 -6.29 0.81 0.55
C PHE A 177 -7.72 0.33 0.94
N PRO A 178 -8.70 1.20 1.21
CA PRO A 178 -10.06 0.76 1.54
C PRO A 178 -10.73 -0.01 0.39
N PHE A 179 -10.62 0.52 -0.83
CA PHE A 179 -11.24 -0.08 -2.02
C PHE A 179 -10.55 -1.36 -2.47
N GLU A 180 -9.27 -1.50 -2.18
CA GLU A 180 -8.51 -2.73 -2.38
C GLU A 180 -9.05 -3.86 -1.52
N MET A 181 -9.23 -3.61 -0.22
CA MET A 181 -9.78 -4.59 0.71
C MET A 181 -11.21 -4.97 0.35
N ASP A 182 -12.06 -4.00 0.00
CA ASP A 182 -13.42 -4.23 -0.48
C ASP A 182 -13.43 -5.11 -1.75
N THR A 183 -12.48 -4.88 -2.68
CA THR A 183 -12.39 -5.66 -3.90
C THR A 183 -11.98 -7.12 -3.63
N VAL A 184 -11.06 -7.36 -2.68
CA VAL A 184 -10.69 -8.73 -2.27
C VAL A 184 -11.92 -9.47 -1.73
N VAL A 185 -12.73 -8.82 -0.88
CA VAL A 185 -13.97 -9.42 -0.34
C VAL A 185 -14.97 -9.69 -1.46
N ALA A 186 -15.18 -8.73 -2.35
CA ALA A 186 -16.10 -8.87 -3.49
C ALA A 186 -15.69 -10.04 -4.40
N LEU A 187 -14.39 -10.17 -4.72
CA LEU A 187 -13.87 -11.25 -5.55
C LEU A 187 -13.90 -12.63 -4.86
N ALA A 188 -13.91 -12.67 -3.53
CA ALA A 188 -14.10 -13.90 -2.75
C ALA A 188 -15.55 -14.42 -2.82
N GLY A 189 -16.53 -13.59 -3.23
CA GLY A 189 -17.93 -14.00 -3.39
C GLY A 189 -18.57 -14.46 -2.07
N GLY A 190 -18.16 -13.92 -0.92
CA GLY A 190 -18.67 -14.30 0.40
C GLY A 190 -18.19 -15.67 0.91
N ARG A 191 -17.38 -16.41 0.12
CA ARG A 191 -16.86 -17.72 0.50
C ARG A 191 -15.35 -17.66 0.67
N LEU A 192 -14.83 -18.33 1.71
CA LEU A 192 -13.39 -18.44 1.98
C LEU A 192 -12.67 -17.06 2.01
N VAL A 193 -13.34 -16.03 2.53
CA VAL A 193 -12.81 -14.65 2.58
C VAL A 193 -11.46 -14.62 3.28
N GLY A 194 -11.33 -15.30 4.43
CA GLY A 194 -10.07 -15.39 5.15
C GLY A 194 -8.95 -16.04 4.34
N THR A 195 -9.26 -17.09 3.56
CA THR A 195 -8.29 -17.75 2.68
C THR A 195 -7.85 -16.83 1.53
N HIS A 196 -8.78 -16.07 0.94
CA HIS A 196 -8.46 -15.07 -0.09
C HIS A 196 -7.55 -13.97 0.48
N TYR A 197 -7.83 -13.45 1.68
CA TYR A 197 -6.96 -12.48 2.35
C TYR A 197 -5.57 -13.03 2.65
N GLY A 198 -5.48 -14.26 3.17
CA GLY A 198 -4.21 -14.91 3.45
C GLY A 198 -3.38 -15.10 2.18
N PHE A 199 -4.01 -15.57 1.10
CA PHE A 199 -3.35 -15.75 -0.18
C PHE A 199 -2.93 -14.42 -0.82
N TYR A 200 -3.80 -13.41 -0.76
CA TYR A 200 -3.50 -12.05 -1.20
C TYR A 200 -2.29 -11.47 -0.47
N SER A 201 -2.27 -11.57 0.87
CA SER A 201 -1.15 -11.10 1.70
C SER A 201 0.16 -11.82 1.37
N THR A 202 0.10 -13.11 1.03
CA THR A 202 1.28 -13.88 0.61
C THR A 202 1.83 -13.37 -0.73
N ILE A 203 0.96 -13.19 -1.75
CA ILE A 203 1.37 -12.66 -3.06
C ILE A 203 1.98 -11.27 -2.90
N VAL A 204 1.32 -10.39 -2.16
CA VAL A 204 1.79 -9.03 -1.90
C VAL A 204 3.11 -9.04 -1.13
N GLY A 205 3.25 -9.89 -0.10
CA GLY A 205 4.48 -10.02 0.68
C GLY A 205 5.68 -10.45 -0.17
N VAL A 206 5.50 -11.44 -1.04
CA VAL A 206 6.53 -11.84 -2.02
C VAL A 206 6.83 -10.69 -2.99
N GLY A 207 5.80 -9.98 -3.44
CA GLY A 207 5.95 -8.81 -4.31
C GLY A 207 6.74 -7.68 -3.66
N ILE A 208 6.49 -7.37 -2.38
CA ILE A 208 7.23 -6.37 -1.60
C ILE A 208 8.71 -6.78 -1.49
N LEU A 209 8.98 -8.04 -1.14
CA LEU A 209 10.35 -8.55 -1.02
C LEU A 209 11.10 -8.40 -2.34
N ALA A 210 10.57 -8.93 -3.43
CA ALA A 210 11.17 -8.85 -4.74
C ALA A 210 11.31 -7.40 -5.22
N GLY A 211 10.29 -6.58 -5.02
CA GLY A 211 10.27 -5.17 -5.38
C GLY A 211 11.31 -4.35 -4.62
N ASN A 212 11.44 -4.55 -3.32
CA ASN A 212 12.46 -3.85 -2.52
C ASN A 212 13.89 -4.25 -2.91
N VAL A 213 14.12 -5.53 -3.21
CA VAL A 213 15.43 -5.97 -3.72
C VAL A 213 15.73 -5.31 -5.07
N ALA A 214 14.76 -5.31 -5.99
CA ALA A 214 14.93 -4.68 -7.31
C ALA A 214 15.15 -3.16 -7.21
N VAL A 215 14.36 -2.46 -6.38
CA VAL A 215 14.52 -1.01 -6.17
C VAL A 215 15.83 -0.70 -5.47
N GLY A 216 16.26 -1.49 -4.47
CA GLY A 216 17.56 -1.33 -3.83
C GLY A 216 18.72 -1.47 -4.82
N ALA A 217 18.67 -2.47 -5.70
CA ALA A 217 19.66 -2.65 -6.77
C ALA A 217 19.64 -1.47 -7.76
N LEU A 218 18.45 -0.98 -8.12
CA LEU A 218 18.29 0.18 -9.01
C LEU A 218 18.86 1.45 -8.38
N VAL A 219 18.61 1.70 -7.09
CA VAL A 219 19.17 2.84 -6.34
C VAL A 219 20.69 2.79 -6.34
N GLN A 220 21.29 1.60 -6.08
CA GLN A 220 22.75 1.44 -6.11
C GLN A 220 23.34 1.66 -7.51
N ALA A 221 22.69 1.13 -8.55
CA ALA A 221 23.13 1.32 -9.93
C ALA A 221 23.01 2.80 -10.35
N ALA A 222 21.91 3.45 -10.02
CA ALA A 222 21.69 4.86 -10.31
C ALA A 222 22.70 5.78 -9.59
N ALA A 223 23.04 5.47 -8.34
CA ALA A 223 24.05 6.22 -7.58
C ALA A 223 25.43 6.16 -8.25
N LYS A 224 25.83 5.00 -8.78
CA LYS A 224 27.13 4.83 -9.50
C LYS A 224 27.21 5.65 -10.78
N HIS A 225 26.09 5.92 -11.43
CA HIS A 225 26.04 6.61 -12.73
C HIS A 225 25.52 8.05 -12.63
N GLY A 226 25.27 8.58 -11.43
CA GLY A 226 24.72 9.92 -11.24
C GLY A 226 23.31 10.10 -11.80
N ALA A 227 22.54 9.00 -11.93
CA ALA A 227 21.28 8.95 -12.64
C ALA A 227 20.08 8.76 -11.68
N GLY A 228 20.07 9.46 -10.54
CA GLY A 228 19.03 9.35 -9.49
C GLY A 228 17.60 9.50 -9.99
N ALA A 229 17.38 10.36 -11.00
CA ALA A 229 16.06 10.56 -11.61
C ALA A 229 15.49 9.27 -12.25
N LEU A 230 16.33 8.33 -12.68
CA LEU A 230 15.88 7.05 -13.27
C LEU A 230 15.13 6.19 -12.23
N VAL A 231 15.52 6.23 -10.96
CA VAL A 231 14.84 5.50 -9.89
C VAL A 231 13.39 5.96 -9.79
N TRP A 232 13.18 7.26 -9.70
CA TRP A 232 11.85 7.86 -9.58
C TRP A 232 11.02 7.67 -10.86
N GLY A 233 11.66 7.76 -12.03
CA GLY A 233 11.05 7.46 -13.32
C GLY A 233 10.58 6.01 -13.42
N ALA A 234 11.40 5.06 -12.99
CA ALA A 234 11.04 3.64 -12.96
C ALA A 234 9.85 3.37 -12.01
N LEU A 235 9.86 3.95 -10.80
CA LEU A 235 8.75 3.82 -9.86
C LEU A 235 7.47 4.43 -10.42
N THR A 236 7.53 5.62 -11.02
CA THR A 236 6.40 6.24 -11.72
C THR A 236 5.88 5.32 -12.82
N GLY A 237 6.77 4.75 -13.64
CA GLY A 237 6.41 3.84 -14.73
C GLY A 237 5.72 2.56 -14.22
N ILE A 238 6.24 1.93 -13.18
CA ILE A 238 5.62 0.77 -12.53
C ILE A 238 4.19 1.12 -12.07
N GLY A 239 4.03 2.26 -11.40
CA GLY A 239 2.72 2.70 -10.92
C GLY A 239 1.72 2.95 -12.04
N LEU A 240 2.13 3.59 -13.13
CA LEU A 240 1.28 3.81 -14.29
C LEU A 240 0.91 2.49 -14.99
N CYS A 241 1.82 1.53 -15.08
CA CYS A 241 1.53 0.19 -15.59
C CYS A 241 0.48 -0.52 -14.73
N CYS A 242 0.60 -0.43 -13.39
CA CYS A 242 -0.39 -1.00 -12.47
C CYS A 242 -1.76 -0.30 -12.61
N ALA A 243 -1.79 1.04 -12.71
CA ALA A 243 -3.02 1.78 -12.94
C ALA A 243 -3.68 1.40 -14.28
N ALA A 244 -2.88 1.20 -15.34
CA ALA A 244 -3.36 0.73 -16.64
C ALA A 244 -3.91 -0.70 -16.56
N ALA A 245 -3.24 -1.60 -15.82
CA ALA A 245 -3.69 -2.97 -15.59
C ALA A 245 -5.04 -2.99 -14.84
N LEU A 246 -5.17 -2.21 -13.75
CA LEU A 246 -6.42 -2.07 -13.01
C LEU A 246 -7.55 -1.51 -13.88
N ARG A 247 -7.24 -0.52 -14.74
CA ARG A 247 -8.20 0.03 -15.69
C ARG A 247 -8.66 -1.01 -16.71
N ALA A 248 -7.74 -1.84 -17.21
CA ALA A 248 -8.06 -2.93 -18.13
C ALA A 248 -8.95 -3.98 -17.45
N LEU A 249 -8.63 -4.38 -16.20
CA LEU A 249 -9.44 -5.30 -15.42
C LEU A 249 -10.85 -4.76 -15.15
N ALA A 250 -10.95 -3.46 -14.81
CA ALA A 250 -12.24 -2.79 -14.62
C ALA A 250 -13.08 -2.77 -15.90
N ARG A 251 -12.47 -2.49 -17.06
CA ARG A 251 -13.16 -2.47 -18.37
C ARG A 251 -13.65 -3.85 -18.79
N ASN A 252 -12.88 -4.88 -18.49
CA ASN A 252 -13.21 -6.27 -18.82
C ASN A 252 -14.19 -6.91 -17.82
N GLY A 253 -14.69 -6.15 -16.82
CA GLY A 253 -15.65 -6.62 -15.84
C GLY A 253 -15.07 -7.59 -14.80
N HIS A 254 -13.73 -7.74 -14.71
CA HIS A 254 -13.09 -8.63 -13.73
C HIS A 254 -13.14 -8.11 -12.28
N LEU A 255 -13.48 -6.83 -12.08
CA LEU A 255 -13.57 -6.21 -10.75
C LEU A 255 -15.03 -6.09 -10.26
N GLN A 256 -16.02 -6.60 -11.01
CA GLN A 256 -17.42 -6.59 -10.62
C GLN A 256 -17.82 -7.96 -10.08
N HIS A 257 -18.63 -7.94 -9.03
CA HIS A 257 -19.19 -9.17 -8.47
C HIS A 257 -20.21 -9.79 -9.45
N ASP A 258 -20.31 -11.13 -9.49
CA ASP A 258 -21.24 -11.81 -10.39
C ASP A 258 -22.72 -11.45 -10.12
N ALA A 259 -23.08 -11.01 -8.92
CA ALA A 259 -24.40 -10.48 -8.58
C ALA A 259 -24.73 -9.19 -9.36
N ASP A 260 -23.77 -8.24 -9.44
CA ASP A 260 -23.95 -7.00 -10.22
C ASP A 260 -24.04 -7.28 -11.73
N ARG A 261 -23.40 -8.36 -12.22
CA ARG A 261 -23.51 -8.79 -13.61
C ARG A 261 -24.89 -9.32 -13.96
N GLN A 262 -25.54 -10.02 -13.04
CA GLN A 262 -26.88 -10.55 -13.25
C GLN A 262 -27.94 -9.46 -13.27
N GLU A 263 -27.80 -8.42 -12.41
CA GLU A 263 -28.73 -7.27 -12.41
C GLU A 263 -28.59 -6.43 -13.69
N VAL A 264 -27.38 -6.20 -14.18
CA VAL A 264 -27.17 -5.46 -15.44
C VAL A 264 -27.64 -6.24 -16.67
N HIS A 265 -27.57 -7.56 -16.65
CA HIS A 265 -28.13 -8.40 -17.73
C HIS A 265 -29.64 -8.55 -17.66
N ALA A 266 -30.24 -8.49 -16.48
CA ALA A 266 -31.68 -8.51 -16.29
C ALA A 266 -32.39 -7.18 -16.61
N ALA A 267 -31.62 -6.07 -16.61
CA ALA A 267 -32.10 -4.72 -16.93
C ALA A 267 -31.92 -4.31 -18.40
N ARG A 268 -31.37 -5.19 -19.25
CA ARG A 268 -31.26 -5.03 -20.70
C ARG A 268 -32.21 -5.98 -21.42
#